data_56fe6a3f0de0fd2b8404d4b2d02d932f
#
_entry.id   56fe6a3f0de0fd2b8404d4b2d02d932f
#
_cell.length_a   1.000
_cell.length_b   1.000
_cell.length_c   1.000
_cell.angle_alpha   90.00
_cell.angle_beta   90.00
_cell.angle_gamma   90.00
#
_symmetry.space_group_name_H-M   'P 1'
#
loop_
_entity.id
_entity.type
_entity.pdbx_description
1 polymer ?
#
loop_
_entity_poly.entity_id
_entity_poly.type
_entity_poly.pdbx_seq_one_letter_code
_entity_poly.pdbx_strand_id
1 'polypeptide(L)'
;MSPKRTRKVNELPYIPLGPFQWRIPGIHYKLEYVEFFQGLILGATALSSIPYLTDNLGLPYELAWSCVIIEVFMYMLHGWLGDPVVPGWITPTLPFTLAYLNGFPKGPERIQAMIALQLLVAFVFIFMGITKLADKFVNGVPNSIKGGILIAAPITVLQGQLSDGSQLMTAPIATLSGTLLLAFLSFSPFCEKNREKYKILDIMAKYGNLFPYLIAMLA
;
A
#
# COMPACT_ATOMS: atom_id res chain seq x y z
N MET A 1 -0.75 26.82 -26.39
CA MET A 1 -1.51 27.32 -25.22
C MET A 1 -2.32 26.15 -24.68
N SER A 2 -1.96 25.63 -23.50
CA SER A 2 -2.74 24.58 -22.84
C SER A 2 -4.11 25.16 -22.45
N PRO A 3 -5.25 24.50 -22.68
CA PRO A 3 -6.54 25.02 -22.28
C PRO A 3 -6.54 25.21 -20.76
N LYS A 4 -6.91 26.41 -20.29
CA LYS A 4 -7.08 26.71 -18.88
C LYS A 4 -8.11 25.72 -18.31
N ARG A 5 -7.62 24.73 -17.58
CA ARG A 5 -8.48 23.75 -16.89
C ARG A 5 -9.31 24.51 -15.86
N THR A 6 -10.60 24.64 -16.10
CA THR A 6 -11.52 25.23 -15.13
C THR A 6 -11.55 24.34 -13.89
N ARG A 7 -11.20 24.90 -12.74
CA ARG A 7 -11.18 24.24 -11.44
C ARG A 7 -12.57 23.66 -11.13
N LYS A 8 -12.64 22.37 -10.82
CA LYS A 8 -13.90 21.73 -10.42
C LYS A 8 -14.31 22.28 -9.04
N VAL A 9 -15.63 22.40 -8.81
CA VAL A 9 -16.19 22.69 -7.49
C VAL A 9 -15.69 21.59 -6.55
N ASN A 10 -15.05 21.93 -5.44
CA ASN A 10 -14.38 21.05 -4.46
C ASN A 10 -12.96 20.55 -4.81
N GLU A 11 -12.32 21.06 -5.85
CA GLU A 11 -10.92 20.77 -6.11
C GLU A 11 -10.03 21.61 -5.18
N LEU A 12 -9.10 20.93 -4.45
CA LEU A 12 -8.13 21.61 -3.59
C LEU A 12 -7.25 22.58 -4.38
N PRO A 13 -6.81 23.70 -3.79
CA PRO A 13 -5.86 24.61 -4.43
C PRO A 13 -4.59 23.88 -4.87
N TYR A 14 -4.02 24.29 -6.00
CA TYR A 14 -2.77 23.75 -6.50
C TYR A 14 -2.05 24.77 -7.39
N ILE A 15 -0.74 24.57 -7.56
CA ILE A 15 0.07 25.29 -8.55
C ILE A 15 0.19 24.38 -9.78
N PRO A 16 -0.21 24.83 -10.98
CA PRO A 16 -0.07 24.01 -12.19
C PRO A 16 1.41 23.85 -12.56
N LEU A 17 1.87 22.59 -12.64
CA LEU A 17 3.23 22.24 -13.04
C LEU A 17 3.15 21.28 -14.24
N GLY A 18 2.95 21.83 -15.42
CA GLY A 18 2.73 21.02 -16.65
C GLY A 18 1.51 20.11 -16.51
N PRO A 19 1.66 18.77 -16.59
CA PRO A 19 0.57 17.82 -16.41
C PRO A 19 0.18 17.62 -14.94
N PHE A 20 1.02 18.06 -13.98
CA PHE A 20 0.87 17.83 -12.57
C PHE A 20 0.20 18.99 -11.84
N GLN A 21 -0.35 18.72 -10.67
CA GLN A 21 -1.01 19.67 -9.78
C GLN A 21 -0.21 19.74 -8.48
N TRP A 22 0.77 20.64 -8.42
CA TRP A 22 1.62 20.73 -7.24
C TRP A 22 0.86 21.29 -6.04
N ARG A 23 0.83 20.53 -4.96
CA ARG A 23 0.19 20.89 -3.70
C ARG A 23 1.20 20.85 -2.56
N ILE A 24 1.25 21.89 -1.76
CA ILE A 24 2.14 21.99 -0.61
C ILE A 24 1.30 21.88 0.66
N PRO A 25 1.61 20.91 1.56
CA PRO A 25 0.95 20.80 2.86
C PRO A 25 1.08 22.09 3.66
N GLY A 26 0.04 22.50 4.37
CA GLY A 26 -0.02 23.74 5.13
C GLY A 26 -0.30 24.99 4.32
N ILE A 27 -0.09 24.99 3.00
CA ILE A 27 -0.40 26.13 2.11
C ILE A 27 -1.67 25.86 1.29
N HIS A 28 -1.72 24.73 0.61
CA HIS A 28 -2.82 24.39 -0.27
C HIS A 28 -3.88 23.51 0.39
N TYR A 29 -3.54 22.82 1.45
CA TYR A 29 -4.45 22.05 2.30
C TYR A 29 -3.97 22.04 3.75
N LYS A 30 -4.92 21.95 4.67
CA LYS A 30 -4.65 21.91 6.11
C LYS A 30 -4.15 20.51 6.46
N LEU A 31 -3.06 20.45 7.22
CA LEU A 31 -2.56 19.20 7.79
C LEU A 31 -3.40 18.86 9.04
N GLU A 32 -4.08 17.75 9.01
CA GLU A 32 -4.85 17.25 10.15
C GLU A 32 -4.03 16.25 10.97
N TYR A 33 -4.22 16.26 12.29
CA TYR A 33 -3.52 15.30 13.18
C TYR A 33 -3.81 13.86 12.81
N VAL A 34 -5.02 13.54 12.35
CA VAL A 34 -5.40 12.19 11.91
C VAL A 34 -4.56 11.74 10.73
N GLU A 35 -4.41 12.59 9.72
CA GLU A 35 -3.58 12.32 8.53
C GLU A 35 -2.10 12.17 8.89
N PHE A 36 -1.61 13.02 9.81
CA PHE A 36 -0.23 12.91 10.30
C PHE A 36 0.04 11.57 10.96
N PHE A 37 -0.82 11.13 11.89
CA PHE A 37 -0.65 9.84 12.56
C PHE A 37 -0.84 8.66 11.63
N GLN A 38 -1.77 8.72 10.67
CA GLN A 38 -1.92 7.70 9.65
C GLN A 38 -0.68 7.61 8.75
N GLY A 39 -0.11 8.74 8.37
CA GLY A 39 1.15 8.79 7.62
C GLY A 39 2.34 8.21 8.39
N LEU A 40 2.42 8.48 9.69
CA LEU A 40 3.45 7.92 10.56
C LEU A 40 3.34 6.38 10.66
N ILE A 41 2.12 5.85 10.76
CA ILE A 41 1.87 4.41 10.75
C ILE A 41 2.25 3.80 9.42
N LEU A 42 1.86 4.44 8.31
CA LEU A 42 2.22 3.98 6.97
C LEU A 42 3.75 3.92 6.79
N GLY A 43 4.47 4.95 7.26
CA GLY A 43 5.93 4.96 7.30
C GLY A 43 6.50 3.84 8.16
N ALA A 44 5.93 3.60 9.34
CA ALA A 44 6.34 2.51 10.21
C ALA A 44 6.10 1.12 9.59
N THR A 45 4.96 0.93 8.90
CA THR A 45 4.68 -0.33 8.20
C THR A 45 5.61 -0.56 7.01
N ALA A 46 6.12 0.49 6.36
CA ALA A 46 7.11 0.36 5.30
C ALA A 46 8.43 -0.26 5.80
N LEU A 47 8.77 -0.09 7.09
CA LEU A 47 9.94 -0.74 7.68
C LEU A 47 9.87 -2.28 7.65
N SER A 48 8.68 -2.86 7.57
CA SER A 48 8.51 -4.31 7.42
C SER A 48 9.06 -4.85 6.09
N SER A 49 9.31 -3.97 5.12
CA SER A 49 9.97 -4.32 3.86
C SER A 49 11.45 -4.65 4.05
N ILE A 50 12.11 -4.16 5.10
CA ILE A 50 13.54 -4.39 5.34
C ILE A 50 13.85 -5.90 5.47
N PRO A 51 13.24 -6.66 6.40
CA PRO A 51 13.43 -8.10 6.47
C PRO A 51 13.12 -8.81 5.15
N TYR A 52 12.07 -8.35 4.45
CA TYR A 52 11.74 -8.91 3.15
C TYR A 52 12.88 -8.74 2.13
N LEU A 53 13.50 -7.58 2.07
CA LEU A 53 14.62 -7.28 1.16
C LEU A 53 15.90 -8.03 1.57
N THR A 54 16.20 -8.11 2.86
CA THR A 54 17.41 -8.80 3.37
C THR A 54 17.27 -10.30 3.25
N ASP A 55 16.16 -10.88 3.71
CA ASP A 55 15.99 -12.32 3.83
C ASP A 55 15.66 -13.00 2.50
N ASN A 56 14.88 -12.33 1.65
CA ASN A 56 14.48 -12.92 0.37
C ASN A 56 15.41 -12.53 -0.79
N LEU A 57 15.87 -11.27 -0.86
CA LEU A 57 16.75 -10.85 -1.95
C LEU A 57 18.23 -10.98 -1.60
N GLY A 58 18.57 -11.04 -0.29
CA GLY A 58 19.96 -11.05 0.17
C GLY A 58 20.62 -9.67 0.09
N LEU A 59 19.84 -8.59 0.17
CA LEU A 59 20.40 -7.23 0.23
C LEU A 59 21.07 -6.97 1.57
N PRO A 60 22.21 -6.26 1.61
CA PRO A 60 22.75 -5.69 2.83
C PRO A 60 21.73 -4.78 3.51
N TYR A 61 21.74 -4.74 4.85
CA TYR A 61 20.78 -3.97 5.65
C TYR A 61 20.74 -2.48 5.25
N GLU A 62 21.91 -1.88 5.01
CA GLU A 62 22.05 -0.46 4.65
C GLU A 62 21.38 -0.15 3.30
N LEU A 63 21.49 -1.07 2.34
CA LEU A 63 20.83 -0.92 1.05
C LEU A 63 19.33 -1.13 1.17
N ALA A 64 18.88 -2.12 1.95
CA ALA A 64 17.46 -2.35 2.21
C ALA A 64 16.82 -1.13 2.88
N TRP A 65 17.49 -0.55 3.88
CA TRP A 65 17.08 0.70 4.53
C TRP A 65 16.96 1.86 3.53
N SER A 66 17.97 2.03 2.67
CA SER A 66 17.97 3.08 1.65
C SER A 66 16.80 2.93 0.66
N CYS A 67 16.48 1.70 0.26
CA CYS A 67 15.32 1.41 -0.60
C CYS A 67 14.01 1.81 0.08
N VAL A 68 13.85 1.51 1.37
CA VAL A 68 12.64 1.86 2.13
C VAL A 68 12.49 3.38 2.28
N ILE A 69 13.58 4.12 2.54
CA ILE A 69 13.54 5.58 2.60
C ILE A 69 13.08 6.16 1.25
N ILE A 70 13.63 5.66 0.14
CA ILE A 70 13.25 6.11 -1.21
C ILE A 70 11.76 5.79 -1.46
N GLU A 71 11.30 4.61 -1.08
CA GLU A 71 9.90 4.20 -1.22
C GLU A 71 8.97 5.15 -0.46
N VAL A 72 9.24 5.40 0.83
CA VAL A 72 8.44 6.32 1.66
C VAL A 72 8.43 7.74 1.06
N PHE A 73 9.57 8.21 0.54
CA PHE A 73 9.64 9.50 -0.15
C PHE A 73 8.78 9.51 -1.42
N MET A 74 8.81 8.42 -2.19
CA MET A 74 7.98 8.30 -3.40
C MET A 74 6.47 8.32 -3.09
N TYR A 75 6.04 7.78 -1.93
CA TYR A 75 4.65 7.90 -1.46
C TYR A 75 4.22 9.36 -1.28
N MET A 76 5.11 10.26 -0.89
CA MET A 76 4.79 11.68 -0.73
C MET A 76 4.57 12.37 -2.08
N LEU A 77 5.31 11.96 -3.11
CA LEU A 77 5.29 12.63 -4.41
C LEU A 77 3.91 12.61 -5.07
N HIS A 78 3.17 11.51 -5.01
CA HIS A 78 1.84 11.44 -5.61
C HIS A 78 0.86 12.44 -4.97
N GLY A 79 0.93 12.62 -3.64
CA GLY A 79 0.13 13.61 -2.92
C GLY A 79 0.51 15.05 -3.30
N TRP A 80 1.79 15.31 -3.46
CA TRP A 80 2.28 16.63 -3.83
C TRP A 80 2.02 16.98 -5.29
N LEU A 81 2.17 16.01 -6.20
CA LEU A 81 2.03 16.23 -7.64
C LEU A 81 0.60 15.99 -8.14
N GLY A 82 -0.28 15.50 -7.29
CA GLY A 82 -1.66 15.16 -7.69
C GLY A 82 -1.71 14.03 -8.72
N ASP A 83 -0.69 13.15 -8.70
CA ASP A 83 -0.64 11.96 -9.54
C ASP A 83 -1.62 10.92 -8.98
N PRO A 84 -2.51 10.33 -9.80
CA PRO A 84 -3.41 9.26 -9.36
C PRO A 84 -2.71 7.92 -9.08
N VAL A 85 -1.44 7.78 -9.47
CA VAL A 85 -0.66 6.55 -9.30
C VAL A 85 0.17 6.64 -8.03
N VAL A 86 -0.08 5.73 -7.09
CA VAL A 86 0.71 5.59 -5.86
C VAL A 86 1.83 4.59 -6.13
N PRO A 87 3.11 5.00 -6.07
CA PRO A 87 4.22 4.06 -6.14
C PRO A 87 4.26 3.21 -4.87
N GLY A 88 4.68 1.98 -4.96
CA GLY A 88 4.86 1.12 -3.80
C GLY A 88 4.60 -0.35 -4.08
N TRP A 89 4.53 -1.13 -3.03
CA TRP A 89 4.34 -2.57 -3.09
C TRP A 89 2.90 -2.94 -3.42
N ILE A 90 2.75 -3.78 -4.44
CA ILE A 90 1.45 -4.40 -4.73
C ILE A 90 1.36 -5.68 -3.89
N THR A 91 0.90 -5.54 -2.65
CA THR A 91 0.83 -6.63 -1.66
C THR A 91 0.23 -7.92 -2.20
N PRO A 92 -0.88 -7.92 -2.96
CA PRO A 92 -1.44 -9.15 -3.53
C PRO A 92 -0.52 -9.88 -4.51
N THR A 93 0.48 -9.22 -5.09
CA THR A 93 1.42 -9.84 -6.03
C THR A 93 2.67 -10.40 -5.36
N LEU A 94 2.90 -10.09 -4.08
CA LEU A 94 4.09 -10.53 -3.35
C LEU A 94 4.28 -12.05 -3.36
N PRO A 95 3.25 -12.89 -3.10
CA PRO A 95 3.42 -14.35 -3.14
C PRO A 95 3.86 -14.86 -4.51
N PHE A 96 3.31 -14.30 -5.58
CA PHE A 96 3.67 -14.68 -6.95
C PHE A 96 5.09 -14.23 -7.30
N THR A 97 5.46 -13.03 -6.86
CA THR A 97 6.81 -12.49 -7.02
C THR A 97 7.83 -13.37 -6.29
N LEU A 98 7.54 -13.76 -5.04
CA LEU A 98 8.38 -14.68 -4.27
C LEU A 98 8.51 -16.05 -4.93
N ALA A 99 7.40 -16.62 -5.41
CA ALA A 99 7.42 -17.90 -6.10
C ALA A 99 8.34 -17.85 -7.34
N TYR A 100 8.29 -16.77 -8.11
CA TYR A 100 9.19 -16.54 -9.24
C TYR A 100 10.65 -16.41 -8.78
N LEU A 101 10.91 -15.57 -7.77
CA LEU A 101 12.25 -15.30 -7.28
C LEU A 101 12.91 -16.51 -6.60
N ASN A 102 12.15 -17.43 -6.06
CA ASN A 102 12.67 -18.68 -5.48
C ASN A 102 13.36 -19.61 -6.50
N GLY A 103 13.11 -19.39 -7.79
CA GLY A 103 13.87 -20.07 -8.86
C GLY A 103 15.31 -19.58 -9.03
N PHE A 104 15.72 -18.52 -8.32
CA PHE A 104 17.05 -17.92 -8.40
C PHE A 104 17.76 -17.98 -7.04
N PRO A 105 19.10 -18.18 -7.01
CA PRO A 105 19.86 -18.13 -5.76
C PRO A 105 19.79 -16.73 -5.16
N LYS A 106 19.83 -16.65 -3.82
CA LYS A 106 19.86 -15.36 -3.11
C LYS A 106 21.10 -14.55 -3.49
N GLY A 107 20.94 -13.24 -3.59
CA GLY A 107 22.01 -12.31 -3.94
C GLY A 107 21.85 -11.73 -5.35
N PRO A 108 22.97 -11.47 -6.07
CA PRO A 108 22.93 -10.69 -7.31
C PRO A 108 21.98 -11.21 -8.38
N GLU A 109 21.91 -12.51 -8.59
CA GLU A 109 21.04 -13.13 -9.59
C GLU A 109 19.56 -12.91 -9.28
N ARG A 110 19.15 -13.09 -8.02
CA ARG A 110 17.78 -12.86 -7.58
C ARG A 110 17.41 -11.39 -7.67
N ILE A 111 18.33 -10.48 -7.36
CA ILE A 111 18.15 -9.03 -7.51
C ILE A 111 17.96 -8.67 -8.98
N GLN A 112 18.78 -9.23 -9.88
CA GLN A 112 18.63 -9.02 -11.33
C GLN A 112 17.28 -9.55 -11.84
N ALA A 113 16.85 -10.71 -11.38
CA ALA A 113 15.55 -11.27 -11.72
C ALA A 113 14.39 -10.37 -11.24
N MET A 114 14.51 -9.80 -10.03
CA MET A 114 13.54 -8.83 -9.51
C MET A 114 13.49 -7.55 -10.35
N ILE A 115 14.66 -7.00 -10.72
CA ILE A 115 14.77 -5.82 -11.58
C ILE A 115 14.16 -6.11 -12.96
N ALA A 116 14.48 -7.26 -13.55
CA ALA A 116 13.93 -7.67 -14.83
C ALA A 116 12.40 -7.78 -14.81
N LEU A 117 11.84 -8.36 -13.74
CA LEU A 117 10.40 -8.45 -13.53
C LEU A 117 9.77 -7.05 -13.43
N GLN A 118 10.37 -6.14 -12.66
CA GLN A 118 9.88 -4.76 -12.52
C GLN A 118 9.94 -3.98 -13.84
N LEU A 119 11.01 -4.13 -14.61
CA LEU A 119 11.14 -3.51 -15.93
C LEU A 119 10.11 -4.07 -16.91
N LEU A 120 9.85 -5.37 -16.88
CA LEU A 120 8.79 -5.99 -17.68
C LEU A 120 7.41 -5.41 -17.36
N VAL A 121 7.09 -5.31 -16.06
CA VAL A 121 5.82 -4.73 -15.61
C VAL A 121 5.73 -3.26 -16.03
N ALA A 122 6.79 -2.47 -15.83
CA ALA A 122 6.84 -1.08 -16.25
C ALA A 122 6.63 -0.93 -17.76
N PHE A 123 7.29 -1.77 -18.57
CA PHE A 123 7.11 -1.80 -20.01
C PHE A 123 5.65 -2.09 -20.41
N VAL A 124 5.03 -3.09 -19.78
CA VAL A 124 3.63 -3.43 -20.05
C VAL A 124 2.71 -2.24 -19.72
N PHE A 125 2.91 -1.57 -18.58
CA PHE A 125 2.10 -0.40 -18.21
C PHE A 125 2.31 0.78 -19.18
N ILE A 126 3.56 1.07 -19.57
CA ILE A 126 3.86 2.12 -20.55
C ILE A 126 3.20 1.79 -21.89
N PHE A 127 3.35 0.56 -22.36
CA PHE A 127 2.73 0.11 -23.61
C PHE A 127 1.20 0.24 -23.56
N MET A 128 0.56 -0.22 -22.49
CA MET A 128 -0.88 -0.10 -22.29
C MET A 128 -1.33 1.37 -22.23
N GLY A 129 -0.52 2.23 -21.60
CA GLY A 129 -0.80 3.66 -21.49
C GLY A 129 -0.73 4.37 -22.85
N ILE A 130 0.33 4.13 -23.64
CA ILE A 130 0.52 4.73 -24.98
C ILE A 130 -0.54 4.25 -25.96
N THR A 131 -0.84 2.96 -25.94
CA THR A 131 -1.82 2.34 -26.88
C THR A 131 -3.26 2.55 -26.46
N LYS A 132 -3.53 3.08 -25.25
CA LYS A 132 -4.87 3.18 -24.63
C LYS A 132 -5.59 1.84 -24.54
N LEU A 133 -4.84 0.75 -24.49
CA LEU A 133 -5.37 -0.61 -24.32
C LEU A 133 -5.81 -0.91 -22.90
N ALA A 134 -5.36 -0.11 -21.92
CA ALA A 134 -5.69 -0.30 -20.51
C ALA A 134 -7.21 -0.36 -20.28
N ASP A 135 -7.98 0.59 -20.82
CA ASP A 135 -9.43 0.64 -20.69
C ASP A 135 -10.11 -0.58 -21.34
N LYS A 136 -9.63 -0.98 -22.54
CA LYS A 136 -10.15 -2.16 -23.23
C LYS A 136 -9.87 -3.45 -22.45
N PHE A 137 -8.66 -3.56 -21.91
CA PHE A 137 -8.26 -4.70 -21.09
C PHE A 137 -9.09 -4.80 -19.81
N VAL A 138 -9.19 -3.71 -19.04
CA VAL A 138 -9.96 -3.68 -17.79
C VAL A 138 -11.45 -3.97 -18.02
N ASN A 139 -12.04 -3.42 -19.10
CA ASN A 139 -13.44 -3.66 -19.44
C ASN A 139 -13.67 -5.04 -20.08
N GLY A 140 -12.65 -5.61 -20.73
CA GLY A 140 -12.73 -6.93 -21.35
C GLY A 140 -12.57 -8.10 -20.36
N VAL A 141 -11.99 -7.86 -19.17
CA VAL A 141 -11.86 -8.91 -18.15
C VAL A 141 -13.20 -9.16 -17.47
N PRO A 142 -13.73 -10.39 -17.51
CA PRO A 142 -14.99 -10.75 -16.85
C PRO A 142 -14.95 -10.48 -15.34
N ASN A 143 -16.07 -10.07 -14.76
CA ASN A 143 -16.18 -9.80 -13.33
C ASN A 143 -15.87 -11.04 -12.46
N SER A 144 -16.13 -12.25 -12.97
CA SER A 144 -15.76 -13.50 -12.31
C SER A 144 -14.24 -13.65 -12.12
N ILE A 145 -13.45 -13.26 -13.14
CA ILE A 145 -11.97 -13.29 -13.05
C ILE A 145 -11.51 -12.21 -12.06
N LYS A 146 -12.05 -11.00 -12.14
CA LYS A 146 -11.74 -9.92 -11.19
C LYS A 146 -12.04 -10.35 -9.75
N GLY A 147 -13.23 -10.95 -9.52
CA GLY A 147 -13.62 -11.51 -8.22
C GLY A 147 -12.71 -12.65 -7.77
N GLY A 148 -12.35 -13.54 -8.68
CA GLY A 148 -11.41 -14.64 -8.40
C GLY A 148 -10.05 -14.15 -7.91
N ILE A 149 -9.48 -13.14 -8.56
CA ILE A 149 -8.19 -12.52 -8.14
C ILE A 149 -8.34 -11.88 -6.75
N LEU A 150 -9.43 -11.15 -6.50
CA LEU A 150 -9.69 -10.51 -5.21
C LEU A 150 -9.86 -11.50 -4.06
N ILE A 151 -10.33 -12.71 -4.33
CA ILE A 151 -10.45 -13.78 -3.34
C ILE A 151 -9.13 -14.55 -3.19
N ALA A 152 -8.45 -14.85 -4.28
CA ALA A 152 -7.20 -15.63 -4.26
C ALA A 152 -6.08 -14.91 -3.49
N ALA A 153 -5.95 -13.59 -3.64
CA ALA A 153 -4.90 -12.84 -2.98
C ALA A 153 -4.97 -12.91 -1.43
N PRO A 154 -6.10 -12.67 -0.76
CA PRO A 154 -6.22 -12.87 0.68
C PRO A 154 -5.98 -14.31 1.13
N ILE A 155 -6.46 -15.31 0.36
CA ILE A 155 -6.22 -16.72 0.69
C ILE A 155 -4.72 -17.02 0.70
N THR A 156 -3.97 -16.54 -0.28
CA THR A 156 -2.53 -16.75 -0.35
C THR A 156 -1.80 -16.10 0.83
N VAL A 157 -2.24 -14.89 1.23
CA VAL A 157 -1.70 -14.21 2.42
C VAL A 157 -2.01 -15.00 3.69
N LEU A 158 -3.25 -15.51 3.84
CA LEU A 158 -3.63 -16.33 5.00
C LEU A 158 -2.81 -17.63 5.06
N GLN A 159 -2.59 -18.29 3.93
CA GLN A 159 -1.71 -19.48 3.87
C GLN A 159 -0.29 -19.14 4.33
N GLY A 160 0.26 -17.99 3.90
CA GLY A 160 1.56 -17.51 4.36
C GLY A 160 1.60 -17.24 5.87
N GLN A 161 0.51 -16.78 6.47
CA GLN A 161 0.41 -16.56 7.93
C GLN A 161 0.29 -17.87 8.74
N LEU A 162 -0.09 -18.96 8.11
CA LEU A 162 -0.15 -20.29 8.74
C LEU A 162 1.15 -21.10 8.55
N SER A 163 2.14 -20.58 7.83
CA SER A 163 3.43 -21.23 7.65
C SER A 163 4.35 -21.05 8.87
N ASP A 164 5.29 -21.97 9.05
CA ASP A 164 6.29 -21.90 10.11
C ASP A 164 7.12 -20.60 10.01
N GLY A 165 7.34 -19.95 11.17
CA GLY A 165 8.06 -18.68 11.23
C GLY A 165 7.24 -17.45 10.83
N SER A 166 5.96 -17.59 10.51
CA SER A 166 5.07 -16.46 10.26
C SER A 166 4.79 -15.64 11.52
N GLN A 167 4.32 -14.41 11.34
CA GLN A 167 3.96 -13.54 12.48
C GLN A 167 2.85 -14.13 13.35
N LEU A 168 1.90 -14.84 12.73
CA LEU A 168 0.84 -15.52 13.50
C LEU A 168 1.40 -16.64 14.38
N MET A 169 2.44 -17.35 13.93
CA MET A 169 3.07 -18.43 14.70
C MET A 169 4.05 -17.91 15.75
N THR A 170 4.74 -16.81 15.48
CA THR A 170 5.73 -16.22 16.40
C THR A 170 5.10 -15.34 17.48
N ALA A 171 4.03 -14.60 17.16
CA ALA A 171 3.34 -13.69 18.05
C ALA A 171 1.81 -13.80 17.88
N PRO A 172 1.19 -14.95 18.25
CA PRO A 172 -0.22 -15.21 17.94
C PRO A 172 -1.17 -14.24 18.65
N ILE A 173 -0.90 -13.90 19.91
CA ILE A 173 -1.77 -12.99 20.68
C ILE A 173 -1.75 -11.59 20.07
N ALA A 174 -0.57 -11.05 19.78
CA ALA A 174 -0.42 -9.73 19.17
C ALA A 174 -1.11 -9.68 17.80
N THR A 175 -0.86 -10.67 16.95
CA THR A 175 -1.41 -10.73 15.59
C THR A 175 -2.93 -10.90 15.61
N LEU A 176 -3.47 -11.81 16.43
CA LEU A 176 -4.91 -12.03 16.50
C LEU A 176 -5.65 -10.85 17.14
N SER A 177 -5.13 -10.28 18.24
CA SER A 177 -5.79 -9.14 18.90
C SER A 177 -5.89 -7.93 17.97
N GLY A 178 -4.80 -7.58 17.27
CA GLY A 178 -4.79 -6.49 16.29
C GLY A 178 -5.73 -6.76 15.11
N THR A 179 -5.69 -7.96 14.55
CA THR A 179 -6.53 -8.36 13.41
C THR A 179 -8.01 -8.38 13.76
N LEU A 180 -8.38 -8.97 14.91
CA LEU A 180 -9.77 -9.03 15.37
C LEU A 180 -10.32 -7.63 15.68
N LEU A 181 -9.52 -6.76 16.29
CA LEU A 181 -9.93 -5.38 16.51
C LEU A 181 -10.12 -4.63 15.21
N LEU A 182 -9.20 -4.78 14.25
CA LEU A 182 -9.33 -4.17 12.92
C LEU A 182 -10.60 -4.66 12.22
N ALA A 183 -10.84 -5.97 12.21
CA ALA A 183 -12.05 -6.56 11.63
C ALA A 183 -13.32 -6.04 12.31
N PHE A 184 -13.32 -5.96 13.64
CA PHE A 184 -14.44 -5.43 14.41
C PHE A 184 -14.73 -3.96 14.06
N LEU A 185 -13.71 -3.11 14.02
CA LEU A 185 -13.87 -1.69 13.69
C LEU A 185 -14.31 -1.45 12.23
N SER A 186 -13.84 -2.31 11.30
CA SER A 186 -14.07 -2.14 9.87
C SER A 186 -15.39 -2.76 9.38
N PHE A 187 -15.80 -3.89 9.95
CA PHE A 187 -16.90 -4.69 9.41
C PHE A 187 -18.08 -4.88 10.38
N SER A 188 -17.97 -4.42 11.64
CA SER A 188 -19.06 -4.62 12.58
C SER A 188 -20.21 -3.63 12.32
N PRO A 189 -21.43 -4.13 12.09
CA PRO A 189 -22.61 -3.28 12.01
C PRO A 189 -22.89 -2.49 13.27
N PHE A 190 -22.42 -3.02 14.42
CA PHE A 190 -22.49 -2.32 15.71
C PHE A 190 -21.65 -1.05 15.70
N CYS A 191 -20.40 -1.13 15.21
CA CYS A 191 -19.52 0.03 15.11
C CYS A 191 -20.10 1.07 14.16
N GLU A 192 -20.55 0.66 12.98
CA GLU A 192 -21.16 1.53 11.98
C GLU A 192 -22.37 2.28 12.55
N LYS A 193 -23.31 1.56 13.15
CA LYS A 193 -24.55 2.13 13.69
C LYS A 193 -24.34 3.02 14.92
N ASN A 194 -23.32 2.74 15.72
CA ASN A 194 -23.09 3.44 16.99
C ASN A 194 -21.95 4.47 16.92
N ARG A 195 -21.31 4.62 15.76
CA ARG A 195 -20.18 5.54 15.56
C ARG A 195 -20.50 6.99 15.96
N GLU A 196 -21.68 7.47 15.58
CA GLU A 196 -22.12 8.83 15.95
C GLU A 196 -22.50 8.97 17.43
N LYS A 197 -22.95 7.87 18.05
CA LYS A 197 -23.39 7.86 19.45
C LYS A 197 -22.22 7.80 20.44
N TYR A 198 -21.18 7.03 20.13
CA TYR A 198 -20.02 6.83 21.00
C TYR A 198 -18.78 7.50 20.42
N LYS A 199 -18.38 8.62 21.04
CA LYS A 199 -17.21 9.41 20.61
C LYS A 199 -15.92 8.57 20.53
N ILE A 200 -15.77 7.52 21.35
CA ILE A 200 -14.63 6.62 21.31
C ILE A 200 -14.60 5.84 19.99
N LEU A 201 -15.74 5.29 19.56
CA LEU A 201 -15.83 4.56 18.27
C LEU A 201 -15.56 5.48 17.08
N ASP A 202 -16.02 6.73 17.15
CA ASP A 202 -15.74 7.72 16.10
C ASP A 202 -14.24 8.05 16.03
N ILE A 203 -13.58 8.25 17.19
CA ILE A 203 -12.14 8.48 17.26
C ILE A 203 -11.38 7.28 16.71
N MET A 204 -11.69 6.06 17.19
CA MET A 204 -11.02 4.84 16.72
C MET A 204 -11.19 4.62 15.24
N ALA A 205 -12.37 4.88 14.69
CA ALA A 205 -12.62 4.77 13.26
C ALA A 205 -11.91 5.86 12.44
N LYS A 206 -11.76 7.08 12.97
CA LYS A 206 -11.00 8.17 12.32
C LYS A 206 -9.51 7.89 12.25
N TYR A 207 -8.94 7.31 13.31
CA TYR A 207 -7.52 6.94 13.32
C TYR A 207 -7.23 5.60 12.63
N GLY A 208 -8.27 4.91 12.11
CA GLY A 208 -8.11 3.72 11.29
C GLY A 208 -7.30 2.63 11.95
N ASN A 209 -6.18 2.27 11.37
CA ASN A 209 -5.33 1.16 11.82
C ASN A 209 -4.50 1.45 13.07
N LEU A 210 -4.46 2.69 13.59
CA LEU A 210 -3.61 3.06 14.73
C LEU A 210 -3.89 2.19 15.96
N PHE A 211 -5.17 2.06 16.35
CA PHE A 211 -5.55 1.30 17.53
C PHE A 211 -5.28 -0.20 17.42
N PRO A 212 -5.58 -0.88 16.29
CA PRO A 212 -5.16 -2.25 16.06
C PRO A 212 -3.65 -2.47 16.21
N TYR A 213 -2.83 -1.58 15.65
CA TYR A 213 -1.37 -1.67 15.81
C TYR A 213 -0.91 -1.45 17.25
N LEU A 214 -1.45 -0.43 17.94
CA LEU A 214 -1.11 -0.19 19.35
C LEU A 214 -1.47 -1.39 20.24
N ILE A 215 -2.63 -2.01 20.03
CA ILE A 215 -3.03 -3.19 20.78
C ILE A 215 -2.13 -4.38 20.45
N ALA A 216 -1.79 -4.59 19.18
CA ALA A 216 -0.85 -5.63 18.78
C ALA A 216 0.56 -5.43 19.37
N MET A 217 0.99 -4.18 19.59
CA MET A 217 2.28 -3.87 20.24
C MET A 217 2.26 -4.08 21.76
N LEU A 218 1.10 -4.02 22.40
CA LEU A 218 0.94 -4.17 23.86
C LEU A 218 0.62 -5.62 24.26
N ALA A 219 0.24 -6.47 23.33
CA ALA A 219 -0.11 -7.88 23.52
C ALA A 219 1.10 -8.80 23.40
#